data_8d205116eea70286b37e7e277d3dabcb
#
_entry.id   8d205116eea70286b37e7e277d3dabcb
#
_cell.length_a   1.000
_cell.length_b   1.000
_cell.length_c   1.000
_cell.angle_alpha   90.00
_cell.angle_beta   90.00
_cell.angle_gamma   90.00
#
_symmetry.space_group_name_H-M   'P 1'
#
loop_
_entity.id
_entity.type
_entity.pdbx_description
1 polymer ?
#
loop_
_entity_poly.entity_id
_entity_poly.type
_entity_poly.pdbx_seq_one_letter_code
_entity_poly.pdbx_strand_id
1 'polypeptide(L)'
;IVIMKDGFVHQVASPQDAFDHPANLFVAGFIGAPRMNFFSAQLLREGDRYFVLLESCRVALPEEKCARLAAKNVGAQAITLGVRPSHIFVEDGELEGKIEVSEMMGTEVHLHVRSCDTDVVIIVPVSGSYESYAKYFKYEEPVKFGFKGESCHVFDSDGNNLEL
;
A
#
# COMPACT_ATOMS: atom_id res chain seq x y z
N ILE A 1 -14.57 0.92 -17.46
CA ILE A 1 -14.56 2.33 -17.01
C ILE A 1 -13.44 3.09 -17.69
N VAL A 2 -13.64 4.41 -17.83
CA VAL A 2 -12.61 5.35 -18.31
C VAL A 2 -12.27 6.31 -17.17
N ILE A 3 -11.04 6.29 -16.72
CA ILE A 3 -10.56 7.15 -15.64
C ILE A 3 -9.88 8.35 -16.28
N MET A 4 -10.42 9.54 -16.00
CA MET A 4 -9.99 10.79 -16.61
C MET A 4 -9.62 11.83 -15.54
N LYS A 5 -8.65 12.70 -15.87
CA LYS A 5 -8.30 13.87 -15.08
C LYS A 5 -7.90 15.00 -16.02
N ASP A 6 -8.39 16.20 -15.77
CA ASP A 6 -8.06 17.42 -16.51
C ASP A 6 -8.20 17.27 -18.05
N GLY A 7 -9.20 16.46 -18.51
CA GLY A 7 -9.45 16.19 -19.92
C GLY A 7 -8.62 15.06 -20.53
N PHE A 8 -7.69 14.47 -19.78
CA PHE A 8 -6.84 13.36 -20.25
C PHE A 8 -7.31 12.02 -19.71
N VAL A 9 -7.24 10.99 -20.56
CA VAL A 9 -7.48 9.60 -20.16
C VAL A 9 -6.25 9.04 -19.49
N HIS A 10 -6.39 8.57 -18.26
CA HIS A 10 -5.32 7.93 -17.48
C HIS A 10 -5.34 6.40 -17.58
N GLN A 11 -6.53 5.80 -17.61
CA GLN A 11 -6.67 4.35 -17.78
C GLN A 11 -8.05 4.01 -18.32
N VAL A 12 -8.13 2.98 -19.18
CA VAL A 12 -9.36 2.33 -19.62
C VAL A 12 -9.26 0.85 -19.22
N ALA A 13 -10.10 0.40 -18.32
CA ALA A 13 -10.01 -0.95 -17.76
C ALA A 13 -11.35 -1.38 -17.13
N SER A 14 -11.48 -2.64 -16.75
CA SER A 14 -12.53 -3.03 -15.81
C SER A 14 -12.30 -2.37 -14.44
N PRO A 15 -13.35 -2.19 -13.60
CA PRO A 15 -13.15 -1.66 -12.24
C PRO A 15 -12.16 -2.46 -11.43
N GLN A 16 -12.18 -3.79 -11.53
CA GLN A 16 -11.27 -4.68 -10.81
C GLN A 16 -9.83 -4.53 -11.31
N ASP A 17 -9.65 -4.47 -12.62
CA ASP A 17 -8.31 -4.31 -13.20
C ASP A 17 -7.69 -2.95 -12.85
N ALA A 18 -8.49 -1.86 -12.86
CA ALA A 18 -8.02 -0.56 -12.41
C ALA A 18 -7.66 -0.53 -10.92
N PHE A 19 -8.33 -1.36 -10.10
CA PHE A 19 -8.02 -1.53 -8.69
C PHE A 19 -6.72 -2.33 -8.48
N ASP A 20 -6.58 -3.46 -9.19
CA ASP A 20 -5.46 -4.39 -9.03
C ASP A 20 -4.19 -3.93 -9.76
N HIS A 21 -4.36 -3.26 -10.91
CA HIS A 21 -3.27 -2.83 -11.80
C HIS A 21 -3.41 -1.35 -12.19
N PRO A 22 -3.34 -0.41 -11.21
CA PRO A 22 -3.44 1.01 -11.52
C PRO A 22 -2.25 1.50 -12.36
N ALA A 23 -2.54 2.19 -13.46
CA ALA A 23 -1.50 2.64 -14.39
C ALA A 23 -0.55 3.70 -13.80
N ASN A 24 -1.04 4.48 -12.85
CA ASN A 24 -0.26 5.54 -12.21
C ASN A 24 -0.82 5.91 -10.82
N LEU A 25 -0.10 6.79 -10.11
CA LEU A 25 -0.47 7.28 -8.78
C LEU A 25 -1.87 7.89 -8.71
N PHE A 26 -2.28 8.60 -9.77
CA PHE A 26 -3.62 9.19 -9.80
C PHE A 26 -4.70 8.11 -9.77
N VAL A 27 -4.61 7.11 -10.65
CA VAL A 27 -5.56 6.00 -10.70
C VAL A 27 -5.54 5.23 -9.38
N ALA A 28 -4.35 4.92 -8.85
CA ALA A 28 -4.17 4.19 -7.59
C ALA A 28 -4.83 4.90 -6.41
N GLY A 29 -4.72 6.22 -6.35
CA GLY A 29 -5.33 7.05 -5.30
C GLY A 29 -6.81 7.36 -5.53
N PHE A 30 -7.28 7.29 -6.77
CA PHE A 30 -8.68 7.58 -7.12
C PHE A 30 -9.60 6.37 -6.97
N ILE A 31 -9.09 5.18 -7.30
CA ILE A 31 -9.86 3.93 -7.22
C ILE A 31 -9.66 3.27 -5.87
N GLY A 32 -10.76 3.05 -5.16
CA GLY A 32 -10.80 2.43 -3.83
C GLY A 32 -11.14 3.41 -2.72
N ALA A 33 -11.90 2.93 -1.73
CA ALA A 33 -12.25 3.67 -0.52
C ALA A 33 -12.09 2.73 0.69
N PRO A 34 -11.21 3.09 1.66
CA PRO A 34 -10.27 4.22 1.68
C PRO A 34 -9.24 4.18 0.55
N ARG A 35 -8.60 5.33 0.29
CA ARG A 35 -7.56 5.44 -0.74
C ARG A 35 -6.35 4.57 -0.42
N MET A 36 -5.59 4.21 -1.46
CA MET A 36 -4.28 3.56 -1.31
C MET A 36 -3.34 4.42 -0.45
N ASN A 37 -2.61 3.77 0.45
CA ASN A 37 -1.53 4.41 1.18
C ASN A 37 -0.32 4.57 0.26
N PHE A 38 0.37 5.70 0.35
CA PHE A 38 1.59 5.98 -0.39
C PHE A 38 2.74 6.28 0.56
N PHE A 39 3.89 5.66 0.31
CA PHE A 39 5.10 5.81 1.09
C PHE A 39 6.27 6.17 0.18
N SER A 40 7.17 7.05 0.65
CA SER A 40 8.47 7.23 0.02
C SER A 40 9.36 6.04 0.37
N ALA A 41 9.81 5.29 -0.62
CA ALA A 41 10.57 4.05 -0.43
C ALA A 41 11.69 3.93 -1.45
N GLN A 42 12.49 2.86 -1.34
CA GLN A 42 13.53 2.51 -2.30
C GLN A 42 13.19 1.17 -2.96
N LEU A 43 13.35 1.10 -4.27
CA LEU A 43 13.37 -0.16 -5.00
C LEU A 43 14.83 -0.63 -5.08
N LEU A 44 15.11 -1.81 -4.56
CA LEU A 44 16.43 -2.46 -4.61
C LEU A 44 16.39 -3.56 -5.64
N ARG A 45 17.53 -3.77 -6.33
CA ARG A 45 17.69 -4.85 -7.32
C ARG A 45 18.91 -5.67 -6.99
N GLU A 46 18.74 -7.01 -6.93
CA GLU A 46 19.80 -7.99 -6.76
C GLU A 46 19.67 -9.05 -7.86
N GLY A 47 20.40 -8.86 -8.97
CA GLY A 47 20.20 -9.67 -10.18
C GLY A 47 18.80 -9.46 -10.78
N ASP A 48 18.01 -10.52 -10.81
CA ASP A 48 16.61 -10.49 -11.28
C ASP A 48 15.59 -10.41 -10.13
N ARG A 49 16.06 -10.27 -8.90
CA ARG A 49 15.20 -10.11 -7.72
C ARG A 49 15.09 -8.66 -7.32
N TYR A 50 13.89 -8.27 -6.93
CA TYR A 50 13.58 -6.92 -6.47
C TYR A 50 13.00 -6.93 -5.06
N PHE A 51 13.33 -5.87 -4.33
CA PHE A 51 12.88 -5.65 -2.95
C PHE A 51 12.43 -4.20 -2.80
N VAL A 52 11.43 -3.99 -1.98
CA VAL A 52 11.07 -2.65 -1.51
C VAL A 52 11.67 -2.45 -0.13
N LEU A 53 12.37 -1.34 0.06
CA LEU A 53 12.89 -0.91 1.36
C LEU A 53 12.10 0.31 1.81
N LEU A 54 11.37 0.16 2.92
CA LEU A 54 10.66 1.24 3.62
C LEU A 54 11.21 1.34 5.03
N GLU A 55 11.90 2.43 5.35
CA GLU A 55 12.68 2.57 6.58
C GLU A 55 13.67 1.39 6.75
N SER A 56 13.50 0.56 7.78
CA SER A 56 14.29 -0.65 8.01
C SER A 56 13.61 -1.93 7.50
N CYS A 57 12.35 -1.84 7.07
CA CYS A 57 11.58 -2.98 6.58
C CYS A 57 11.92 -3.27 5.12
N ARG A 58 12.44 -4.46 4.87
CA ARG A 58 12.78 -4.95 3.52
C ARG A 58 11.83 -6.05 3.09
N VAL A 59 11.04 -5.78 2.06
CA VAL A 59 10.03 -6.71 1.55
C VAL A 59 10.42 -7.21 0.16
N ALA A 60 10.54 -8.53 0.00
CA ALA A 60 10.80 -9.14 -1.30
C ALA A 60 9.56 -9.08 -2.19
N LEU A 61 9.71 -8.65 -3.43
CA LEU A 61 8.65 -8.74 -4.43
C LEU A 61 8.55 -10.19 -4.96
N PRO A 62 7.34 -10.67 -5.27
CA PRO A 62 7.15 -12.01 -5.82
C PRO A 62 7.78 -12.14 -7.22
N GLU A 63 8.08 -13.38 -7.60
CA GLU A 63 8.79 -13.69 -8.85
C GLU A 63 8.13 -13.08 -10.09
N GLU A 64 6.80 -13.08 -10.15
CA GLU A 64 6.05 -12.51 -11.26
C GLU A 64 6.28 -11.00 -11.42
N LYS A 65 6.31 -10.25 -10.31
CA LYS A 65 6.61 -8.82 -10.30
C LYS A 65 8.08 -8.56 -10.66
N CYS A 66 8.98 -9.36 -10.12
CA CYS A 66 10.41 -9.31 -10.46
C CYS A 66 10.62 -9.52 -11.95
N ALA A 67 9.94 -10.49 -12.56
CA ALA A 67 10.04 -10.77 -14.00
C ALA A 67 9.57 -9.56 -14.85
N ARG A 68 8.46 -8.92 -14.49
CA ARG A 68 7.99 -7.72 -15.19
C ARG A 68 8.97 -6.56 -15.11
N LEU A 69 9.50 -6.28 -13.91
CA LEU A 69 10.49 -5.23 -13.69
C LEU A 69 11.81 -5.52 -14.41
N ALA A 70 12.27 -6.76 -14.39
CA ALA A 70 13.49 -7.19 -15.08
C ALA A 70 13.36 -7.10 -16.61
N ALA A 71 12.20 -7.49 -17.17
CA ALA A 71 11.92 -7.38 -18.60
C ALA A 71 12.00 -5.94 -19.12
N LYS A 72 11.69 -4.96 -18.27
CA LYS A 72 11.82 -3.51 -18.56
C LYS A 72 13.19 -2.96 -18.16
N ASN A 73 14.08 -3.80 -17.67
CA ASN A 73 15.39 -3.42 -17.15
C ASN A 73 15.33 -2.29 -16.11
N VAL A 74 14.32 -2.34 -15.22
CA VAL A 74 14.16 -1.36 -14.14
C VAL A 74 15.36 -1.47 -13.20
N GLY A 75 16.01 -0.34 -12.91
CA GLY A 75 17.13 -0.26 -11.97
C GLY A 75 16.66 0.04 -10.55
N ALA A 76 17.59 -0.10 -9.60
CA ALA A 76 17.39 0.39 -8.24
C ALA A 76 17.18 1.91 -8.25
N GLN A 77 16.15 2.39 -7.55
CA GLN A 77 15.76 3.79 -7.56
C GLN A 77 14.84 4.15 -6.38
N ALA A 78 14.72 5.45 -6.12
CA ALA A 78 13.65 5.96 -5.27
C ALA A 78 12.29 5.75 -5.95
N ILE A 79 11.32 5.33 -5.19
CA ILE A 79 9.95 5.05 -5.65
C ILE A 79 8.90 5.63 -4.70
N THR A 80 7.69 5.74 -5.20
CA THR A 80 6.50 5.77 -4.36
C THR A 80 5.94 4.35 -4.26
N LEU A 81 5.91 3.82 -3.05
CA LEU A 81 5.26 2.54 -2.75
C LEU A 81 3.79 2.77 -2.47
N GLY A 82 2.92 2.06 -3.15
CA GLY A 82 1.48 2.02 -2.87
C GLY A 82 1.07 0.70 -2.23
N VAL A 83 0.28 0.78 -1.15
CA VAL A 83 -0.32 -0.40 -0.49
C VAL A 83 -1.76 -0.09 -0.11
N ARG A 84 -2.69 -0.96 -0.50
CA ARG A 84 -4.11 -0.82 -0.14
C ARG A 84 -4.31 -0.99 1.37
N PRO A 85 -5.22 -0.21 2.00
CA PRO A 85 -5.52 -0.33 3.43
C PRO A 85 -5.91 -1.75 3.87
N SER A 86 -6.63 -2.49 3.02
CA SER A 86 -7.05 -3.87 3.27
C SER A 86 -5.93 -4.91 3.14
N HIS A 87 -4.79 -4.53 2.58
CA HIS A 87 -3.63 -5.41 2.41
C HIS A 87 -2.53 -5.20 3.46
N ILE A 88 -2.77 -4.29 4.39
CA ILE A 88 -1.89 -4.10 5.55
C ILE A 88 -2.41 -4.96 6.70
N PHE A 89 -1.54 -5.76 7.29
CA PHE A 89 -1.84 -6.54 8.47
C PHE A 89 -1.24 -5.90 9.72
N VAL A 90 -1.83 -6.16 10.88
CA VAL A 90 -1.39 -5.68 12.19
C VAL A 90 -0.78 -6.81 13.02
N GLU A 91 0.00 -6.44 14.04
CA GLU A 91 0.63 -7.29 15.06
C GLU A 91 1.95 -7.94 14.64
N ASP A 92 2.04 -8.59 13.48
CA ASP A 92 3.25 -9.30 13.03
C ASP A 92 4.15 -8.47 12.08
N GLY A 93 3.92 -7.15 11.96
CA GLY A 93 4.68 -6.28 11.09
C GLY A 93 5.96 -5.73 11.71
N GLU A 94 6.90 -5.31 10.84
CA GLU A 94 8.15 -4.67 11.25
C GLU A 94 8.05 -3.14 11.35
N LEU A 95 6.98 -2.54 10.78
CA LEU A 95 6.72 -1.11 10.87
C LEU A 95 5.94 -0.80 12.14
N GLU A 96 6.22 0.34 12.72
CA GLU A 96 5.56 0.80 13.94
C GLU A 96 4.91 2.17 13.72
N GLY A 97 3.78 2.38 14.36
CA GLY A 97 3.09 3.66 14.36
C GLY A 97 2.21 3.84 15.58
N LYS A 98 1.53 4.97 15.65
CA LYS A 98 0.59 5.31 16.72
C LYS A 98 -0.78 5.58 16.15
N ILE A 99 -1.80 5.02 16.78
CA ILE A 99 -3.21 5.23 16.40
C ILE A 99 -3.63 6.65 16.76
N GLU A 100 -4.04 7.43 15.77
CA GLU A 100 -4.58 8.77 15.96
C GLU A 100 -6.11 8.77 15.94
N VAL A 101 -6.72 8.00 15.03
CA VAL A 101 -8.18 7.88 14.90
C VAL A 101 -8.55 6.43 14.61
N SER A 102 -9.70 6.00 15.13
CA SER A 102 -10.28 4.69 14.85
C SER A 102 -11.77 4.85 14.55
N GLU A 103 -12.20 4.26 13.45
CA GLU A 103 -13.57 4.32 12.98
C GLU A 103 -14.14 2.89 12.89
N MET A 104 -15.23 2.63 13.64
CA MET A 104 -15.94 1.36 13.54
C MET A 104 -16.86 1.35 12.31
N MET A 105 -16.59 0.44 11.40
CA MET A 105 -17.30 0.28 10.14
C MET A 105 -18.12 -1.03 10.09
N GLY A 106 -18.68 -1.43 11.22
CA GLY A 106 -19.49 -2.64 11.34
C GLY A 106 -18.61 -3.88 11.59
N THR A 107 -18.15 -4.54 10.55
CA THR A 107 -17.32 -5.75 10.63
C THR A 107 -15.82 -5.49 10.55
N GLU A 108 -15.43 -4.22 10.49
CA GLU A 108 -14.03 -3.80 10.41
C GLU A 108 -13.80 -2.49 11.15
N VAL A 109 -12.57 -2.25 11.56
CA VAL A 109 -12.11 -0.97 12.11
C VAL A 109 -11.14 -0.36 11.13
N HIS A 110 -11.38 0.91 10.75
CA HIS A 110 -10.42 1.70 10.00
C HIS A 110 -9.53 2.45 10.99
N LEU A 111 -8.24 2.13 10.98
CA LEU A 111 -7.23 2.79 11.82
C LEU A 111 -6.51 3.86 11.01
N HIS A 112 -6.43 5.07 11.54
CA HIS A 112 -5.52 6.10 11.08
C HIS A 112 -4.29 6.09 11.97
N VAL A 113 -3.16 5.73 11.40
CA VAL A 113 -1.91 5.49 12.11
C VAL A 113 -0.85 6.45 11.62
N ARG A 114 -0.23 7.21 12.52
CA ARG A 114 0.93 8.04 12.20
C ARG A 114 2.18 7.15 12.16
N SER A 115 2.75 6.97 10.97
CA SER A 115 3.97 6.19 10.75
C SER A 115 4.67 6.63 9.45
N CYS A 116 5.99 6.45 9.36
CA CYS A 116 6.77 6.74 8.14
C CYS A 116 6.54 8.18 7.62
N ASP A 117 6.41 9.15 8.52
CA ASP A 117 6.09 10.56 8.24
C ASP A 117 4.78 10.78 7.45
N THR A 118 3.86 9.81 7.48
CA THR A 118 2.57 9.89 6.78
C THR A 118 1.42 9.38 7.64
N ASP A 119 0.21 9.66 7.21
CA ASP A 119 -1.02 9.09 7.75
C ASP A 119 -1.34 7.79 7.00
N VAL A 120 -1.28 6.68 7.71
CA VAL A 120 -1.49 5.33 7.17
C VAL A 120 -2.87 4.85 7.57
N VAL A 121 -3.70 4.50 6.60
CA VAL A 121 -5.01 3.88 6.85
C VAL A 121 -4.88 2.37 6.79
N ILE A 122 -5.32 1.69 7.84
CA ILE A 122 -5.31 0.22 7.95
C ILE A 122 -6.74 -0.26 8.19
N ILE A 123 -7.19 -1.22 7.41
CA ILE A 123 -8.48 -1.89 7.62
C ILE A 123 -8.23 -3.17 8.40
N VAL A 124 -8.75 -3.23 9.62
CA VAL A 124 -8.64 -4.40 10.48
C VAL A 124 -10.00 -5.08 10.56
N PRO A 125 -10.15 -6.30 10.01
CA PRO A 125 -11.36 -7.09 10.23
C PRO A 125 -11.51 -7.40 11.71
N VAL A 126 -12.71 -7.20 12.25
CA VAL A 126 -13.02 -7.51 13.65
C VAL A 126 -14.08 -8.59 13.74
N SER A 127 -13.84 -9.54 14.63
CA SER A 127 -14.74 -10.63 14.94
C SER A 127 -14.68 -10.95 16.43
N GLY A 128 -15.77 -11.48 16.98
CA GLY A 128 -15.83 -11.82 18.40
C GLY A 128 -16.30 -10.68 19.29
N SER A 129 -15.85 -10.68 20.56
CA SER A 129 -16.28 -9.69 21.54
C SER A 129 -15.49 -8.38 21.41
N TYR A 130 -16.07 -7.29 21.94
CA TYR A 130 -15.44 -5.98 21.95
C TYR A 130 -14.02 -6.01 22.55
N GLU A 131 -13.79 -6.81 23.58
CA GLU A 131 -12.49 -6.93 24.23
C GLU A 131 -11.37 -7.34 23.27
N SER A 132 -11.70 -8.10 22.23
CA SER A 132 -10.71 -8.58 21.25
C SER A 132 -10.11 -7.47 20.39
N TYR A 133 -10.84 -6.35 20.21
CA TYR A 133 -10.39 -5.22 19.39
C TYR A 133 -10.43 -3.87 20.12
N ALA A 134 -10.77 -3.84 21.42
CA ALA A 134 -10.85 -2.63 22.23
C ALA A 134 -9.54 -1.81 22.23
N LYS A 135 -8.39 -2.46 22.10
CA LYS A 135 -7.07 -1.81 22.02
C LYS A 135 -6.96 -0.82 20.86
N TYR A 136 -7.66 -1.05 19.75
CA TYR A 136 -7.63 -0.18 18.59
C TYR A 136 -8.35 1.16 18.79
N PHE A 137 -9.10 1.32 19.89
CA PHE A 137 -9.79 2.57 20.22
C PHE A 137 -9.06 3.43 21.24
N LYS A 138 -7.80 3.09 21.55
CA LYS A 138 -6.96 3.89 22.44
C LYS A 138 -6.11 4.87 21.63
N TYR A 139 -6.25 6.14 21.94
CA TYR A 139 -5.42 7.19 21.34
C TYR A 139 -3.94 6.98 21.67
N GLU A 140 -3.06 7.20 20.69
CA GLU A 140 -1.61 6.95 20.79
C GLU A 140 -1.21 5.50 21.12
N GLU A 141 -2.12 4.53 21.05
CA GLU A 141 -1.75 3.13 21.20
C GLU A 141 -0.75 2.76 20.10
N PRO A 142 0.41 2.19 20.48
CA PRO A 142 1.36 1.72 19.50
C PRO A 142 0.78 0.52 18.74
N VAL A 143 0.99 0.52 17.43
CA VAL A 143 0.58 -0.59 16.57
C VAL A 143 1.73 -0.99 15.67
N LYS A 144 1.99 -2.30 15.57
CA LYS A 144 2.88 -2.87 14.56
C LYS A 144 2.07 -3.30 13.36
N PHE A 145 2.60 -3.05 12.18
CA PHE A 145 1.94 -3.41 10.95
C PHE A 145 2.95 -3.78 9.86
N GLY A 146 2.46 -4.41 8.81
CA GLY A 146 3.28 -4.79 7.67
C GLY A 146 2.43 -5.10 6.46
N PHE A 147 3.09 -5.43 5.37
CA PHE A 147 2.46 -5.82 4.10
C PHE A 147 3.34 -6.85 3.39
N LYS A 148 2.73 -7.58 2.47
CA LYS A 148 3.44 -8.57 1.66
C LYS A 148 3.84 -8.01 0.30
N GLY A 149 4.86 -8.58 -0.33
CA GLY A 149 5.34 -8.16 -1.64
C GLY A 149 4.29 -8.20 -2.74
N GLU A 150 3.36 -9.15 -2.67
CA GLU A 150 2.23 -9.26 -3.60
C GLU A 150 1.36 -8.01 -3.62
N SER A 151 1.24 -7.35 -2.46
CA SER A 151 0.41 -6.17 -2.25
C SER A 151 1.10 -4.84 -2.58
N CYS A 152 2.38 -4.87 -2.92
CA CYS A 152 3.16 -3.68 -3.26
C CYS A 152 2.88 -3.22 -4.69
N HIS A 153 2.58 -1.93 -4.85
CA HIS A 153 2.59 -1.25 -6.15
C HIS A 153 3.76 -0.28 -6.18
N VAL A 154 4.57 -0.32 -7.22
CA VAL A 154 5.78 0.48 -7.34
C VAL A 154 5.64 1.52 -8.44
N PHE A 155 5.77 2.80 -8.07
CA PHE A 155 5.64 3.93 -8.97
C PHE A 155 6.95 4.70 -9.05
N ASP A 156 7.30 5.15 -10.26
CA ASP A 156 8.48 5.97 -10.49
C ASP A 156 8.28 7.43 -10.01
N SER A 157 9.30 8.26 -10.23
CA SER A 157 9.27 9.69 -9.88
C SER A 157 8.21 10.49 -10.63
N ASP A 158 7.78 10.03 -11.81
CA ASP A 158 6.73 10.65 -12.61
C ASP A 158 5.33 10.12 -12.24
N GLY A 159 5.27 9.15 -11.34
CA GLY A 159 4.04 8.54 -10.84
C GLY A 159 3.52 7.40 -11.71
N ASN A 160 4.29 6.89 -12.66
CA ASN A 160 3.91 5.75 -13.50
C ASN A 160 4.18 4.43 -12.79
N ASN A 161 3.31 3.46 -13.00
CA ASN A 161 3.52 2.11 -12.47
C ASN A 161 4.66 1.42 -13.24
N LEU A 162 5.72 1.04 -12.52
CA LEU A 162 6.91 0.41 -13.09
C LEU A 162 6.65 -1.01 -13.60
N GLU A 163 5.56 -1.64 -13.18
CA GLU A 163 5.20 -3.02 -13.57
C GLU A 163 4.39 -3.10 -14.89
N LEU A 164 3.84 -1.98 -15.40
CA LEU A 164 2.94 -1.92 -16.56
C LEU A 164 3.60 -1.43 -17.84
#